data_a15623167aeee2cfebc689fe3b9648c5
#
_entry.id   a15623167aeee2cfebc689fe3b9648c5
#
_cell.length_a   1.000
_cell.length_b   1.000
_cell.length_c   1.000
_cell.angle_alpha   90.00
_cell.angle_beta   90.00
_cell.angle_gamma   90.00
#
_symmetry.space_group_name_H-M   'P 1'
#
loop_
_entity.id
_entity.type
_entity.pdbx_description
1 polymer ?
#
loop_
_entity_poly.entity_id
_entity_poly.type
_entity_poly.pdbx_seq_one_letter_code
_entity_poly.pdbx_strand_id
1 'polypeptide(L)'
;PKEESQPKITQYMLETSGRNKLSDLAQIIIGENYKRVMVFCDTKFNTATLANQLARLGFSVDCLHGDLSQKERNQIMQNFRDGKLAILVATDVAARGIDVSDVDAVINYDVPSENEHYTHRIGRTGRAKKEGVSYLFYVPEEKKRVQELLRLTRNTDLCTPVHFDFN
;
A
#
# COMPACT_ATOMS: atom_id res chain seq x y z
N PRO A 1 15.86 0.33 25.03
CA PRO A 1 14.77 1.28 25.02
C PRO A 1 13.71 0.94 23.98
N LYS A 2 12.54 1.44 24.23
CA LYS A 2 11.38 1.19 23.38
C LYS A 2 11.53 1.72 21.96
N GLU A 3 12.30 2.76 21.80
CA GLU A 3 12.51 3.38 20.49
C GLU A 3 13.23 2.47 19.50
N GLU A 4 14.13 1.63 20.00
CA GLU A 4 14.87 0.70 19.16
C GLU A 4 14.02 -0.45 18.62
N SER A 5 12.91 -0.74 19.28
CA SER A 5 11.99 -1.81 18.85
C SER A 5 10.90 -1.32 17.89
N GLN A 6 10.82 -0.01 17.66
CA GLN A 6 9.80 0.56 16.79
C GLN A 6 10.16 0.31 15.32
N PRO A 7 9.19 -0.04 14.48
CA PRO A 7 9.43 -0.17 13.05
C PRO A 7 9.89 1.17 12.46
N LYS A 8 10.86 1.12 11.57
CA LYS A 8 11.31 2.30 10.84
C LYS A 8 10.62 2.32 9.49
N ILE A 9 9.72 3.27 9.32
CA ILE A 9 8.96 3.41 8.09
C ILE A 9 9.23 4.79 7.50
N THR A 10 9.83 4.80 6.33
CA THR A 10 9.99 6.03 5.56
C THR A 10 8.69 6.29 4.83
N GLN A 11 8.09 7.44 5.06
CA GLN A 11 6.78 7.76 4.52
C GLN A 11 6.91 8.84 3.44
N TYR A 12 6.27 8.58 2.31
CA TYR A 12 6.21 9.53 1.20
C TYR A 12 4.76 9.81 0.84
N MET A 13 4.51 11.01 0.33
CA MET A 13 3.22 11.36 -0.25
C MET A 13 3.45 11.80 -1.70
N LEU A 14 2.61 11.33 -2.59
CA LEU A 14 2.73 11.57 -4.02
C LEU A 14 1.43 12.14 -4.57
N GLU A 15 1.49 13.37 -5.07
CA GLU A 15 0.36 13.94 -5.78
C GLU A 15 0.30 13.32 -7.17
N THR A 16 -0.85 12.79 -7.54
CA THR A 16 -1.04 12.11 -8.81
C THR A 16 -2.38 12.53 -9.42
N SER A 17 -2.81 11.82 -10.45
CA SER A 17 -4.11 12.02 -11.08
C SER A 17 -4.74 10.66 -11.34
N GLY A 18 -6.05 10.63 -11.52
CA GLY A 18 -6.71 9.39 -11.89
C GLY A 18 -6.13 8.77 -13.17
N ARG A 19 -5.62 9.61 -14.04
CA ARG A 19 -5.01 9.19 -15.31
C ARG A 19 -3.63 8.56 -15.12
N ASN A 20 -2.85 9.07 -14.17
CA ASN A 20 -1.45 8.66 -13.98
C ASN A 20 -1.21 7.69 -12.83
N LYS A 21 -2.21 7.45 -12.01
CA LYS A 21 -2.08 6.63 -10.79
C LYS A 21 -1.47 5.26 -11.05
N LEU A 22 -1.99 4.56 -12.03
CA LEU A 22 -1.52 3.21 -12.36
C LEU A 22 -0.07 3.24 -12.86
N SER A 23 0.24 4.18 -13.73
CA SER A 23 1.59 4.33 -14.27
C SER A 23 2.58 4.68 -13.16
N ASP A 24 2.22 5.59 -12.27
CA ASP A 24 3.05 5.97 -11.13
C ASP A 24 3.34 4.77 -10.24
N LEU A 25 2.32 3.97 -9.96
CA LEU A 25 2.48 2.76 -9.14
C LEU A 25 3.44 1.77 -9.80
N ALA A 26 3.22 1.48 -11.07
CA ALA A 26 4.06 0.52 -11.80
C ALA A 26 5.51 0.98 -11.83
N GLN A 27 5.74 2.26 -12.07
CA GLN A 27 7.10 2.81 -12.17
C GLN A 27 7.82 2.79 -10.83
N ILE A 28 7.11 3.04 -9.74
CA ILE A 28 7.69 2.95 -8.39
C ILE A 28 8.14 1.51 -8.11
N ILE A 29 7.26 0.54 -8.36
CA ILE A 29 7.56 -0.87 -8.07
C ILE A 29 8.77 -1.33 -8.89
N ILE A 30 8.79 -1.01 -10.17
CA ILE A 30 9.89 -1.41 -11.06
C ILE A 30 11.16 -0.64 -10.71
N GLY A 31 11.07 0.69 -10.56
CA GLY A 31 12.23 1.53 -10.34
C GLY A 31 12.95 1.25 -9.04
N GLU A 32 12.20 0.95 -7.99
CA GLU A 32 12.77 0.61 -6.69
C GLU A 32 13.05 -0.88 -6.52
N ASN A 33 12.66 -1.68 -7.51
CA ASN A 33 12.85 -3.13 -7.50
C ASN A 33 12.25 -3.80 -6.27
N TYR A 34 11.06 -3.35 -5.86
CA TYR A 34 10.34 -3.97 -4.73
C TYR A 34 9.88 -5.38 -5.11
N LYS A 35 10.05 -6.32 -4.19
CA LYS A 35 9.71 -7.74 -4.40
C LYS A 35 8.35 -8.11 -3.84
N ARG A 36 7.95 -7.49 -2.74
CA ARG A 36 6.68 -7.75 -2.06
C ARG A 36 6.05 -6.43 -1.69
N VAL A 37 4.90 -6.16 -2.27
CA VAL A 37 4.21 -4.88 -2.10
C VAL A 37 2.76 -5.13 -1.74
N MET A 38 2.25 -4.42 -0.72
CA MET A 38 0.82 -4.35 -0.45
C MET A 38 0.28 -3.04 -0.98
N VAL A 39 -0.81 -3.13 -1.71
CA VAL A 39 -1.49 -1.95 -2.26
C VAL A 39 -2.91 -1.89 -1.70
N PHE A 40 -3.28 -0.77 -1.11
CA PHE A 40 -4.60 -0.59 -0.49
C PHE A 40 -5.51 0.28 -1.34
N CYS A 41 -6.71 -0.22 -1.60
CA CYS A 41 -7.80 0.50 -2.24
C CYS A 41 -9.00 0.57 -1.29
N ASP A 42 -9.91 1.53 -1.51
CA ASP A 42 -11.07 1.73 -0.63
C ASP A 42 -12.19 0.74 -0.85
N THR A 43 -12.37 0.23 -2.07
CA THR A 43 -13.50 -0.63 -2.39
C THR A 43 -13.05 -1.93 -3.01
N LYS A 44 -13.88 -2.98 -2.86
CA LYS A 44 -13.61 -4.27 -3.51
C LYS A 44 -13.57 -4.14 -5.02
N PHE A 45 -14.42 -3.25 -5.58
CA PHE A 45 -14.44 -3.02 -7.03
C PHE A 45 -13.10 -2.44 -7.51
N ASN A 46 -12.61 -1.40 -6.84
CA ASN A 46 -11.33 -0.79 -7.19
C ASN A 46 -10.17 -1.76 -6.99
N THR A 47 -10.24 -2.57 -5.95
CA THR A 47 -9.24 -3.59 -5.66
C THR A 47 -9.12 -4.60 -6.81
N ALA A 48 -10.25 -5.14 -7.25
CA ALA A 48 -10.27 -6.10 -8.36
C ALA A 48 -9.84 -5.46 -9.68
N THR A 49 -10.29 -4.23 -9.94
CA THR A 49 -9.93 -3.50 -11.15
C THR A 49 -8.43 -3.25 -11.21
N LEU A 50 -7.84 -2.78 -10.12
CA LEU A 50 -6.39 -2.53 -10.06
C LEU A 50 -5.59 -3.81 -10.23
N ALA A 51 -6.01 -4.90 -9.58
CA ALA A 51 -5.33 -6.18 -9.73
C ALA A 51 -5.32 -6.65 -11.18
N ASN A 52 -6.45 -6.53 -11.88
CA ASN A 52 -6.54 -6.88 -13.29
C ASN A 52 -5.63 -6.00 -14.15
N GLN A 53 -5.58 -4.71 -13.87
CA GLN A 53 -4.72 -3.79 -14.60
C GLN A 53 -3.23 -4.12 -14.41
N LEU A 54 -2.84 -4.43 -13.18
CA LEU A 54 -1.45 -4.79 -12.87
C LEU A 54 -1.08 -6.14 -13.52
N ALA A 55 -2.01 -7.09 -13.54
CA ALA A 55 -1.78 -8.37 -14.20
C ALA A 55 -1.52 -8.19 -15.70
N ARG A 56 -2.29 -7.28 -16.33
CA ARG A 56 -2.10 -6.97 -17.76
C ARG A 56 -0.74 -6.33 -18.04
N LEU A 57 -0.17 -5.65 -17.06
CA LEU A 57 1.16 -5.06 -17.17
C LEU A 57 2.27 -6.10 -16.93
N GLY A 58 1.92 -7.32 -16.58
CA GLY A 58 2.88 -8.41 -16.39
C GLY A 58 3.28 -8.69 -14.96
N PHE A 59 2.68 -8.01 -13.97
CA PHE A 59 2.98 -8.28 -12.57
C PHE A 59 2.28 -9.55 -12.07
N SER A 60 2.95 -10.26 -11.16
CA SER A 60 2.31 -11.34 -10.42
C SER A 60 1.53 -10.71 -9.26
N VAL A 61 0.22 -10.68 -9.40
CA VAL A 61 -0.65 -9.93 -8.49
C VAL A 61 -1.94 -10.70 -8.24
N ASP A 62 -2.46 -10.55 -7.03
CA ASP A 62 -3.82 -10.99 -6.71
C ASP A 62 -4.46 -9.96 -5.78
N CYS A 63 -5.75 -10.10 -5.57
CA CYS A 63 -6.49 -9.18 -4.73
C CYS A 63 -7.20 -9.90 -3.59
N LEU A 64 -7.44 -9.17 -2.51
CA LEU A 64 -8.07 -9.68 -1.32
C LEU A 64 -9.23 -8.76 -0.93
N HIS A 65 -10.45 -9.29 -0.98
CA HIS A 65 -11.66 -8.55 -0.63
C HIS A 65 -12.69 -9.47 0.01
N GLY A 66 -13.80 -8.89 0.48
CA GLY A 66 -14.78 -9.60 1.31
C GLY A 66 -15.58 -10.69 0.62
N ASP A 67 -15.60 -10.70 -0.73
CA ASP A 67 -16.39 -11.69 -1.46
C ASP A 67 -15.67 -13.03 -1.67
N LEU A 68 -14.40 -13.10 -1.29
CA LEU A 68 -13.62 -14.33 -1.40
C LEU A 68 -13.97 -15.31 -0.29
N SER A 69 -13.99 -16.61 -0.62
CA SER A 69 -14.13 -17.65 0.40
C SER A 69 -12.88 -17.68 1.27
N GLN A 70 -12.99 -18.29 2.46
CA GLN A 70 -11.82 -18.44 3.33
C GLN A 70 -10.73 -19.27 2.67
N LYS A 71 -11.12 -20.28 1.90
CA LYS A 71 -10.15 -21.13 1.17
C LYS A 71 -9.39 -20.31 0.13
N GLU A 72 -10.09 -19.48 -0.64
CA GLU A 72 -9.47 -18.59 -1.62
C GLU A 72 -8.51 -17.61 -0.96
N ARG A 73 -8.94 -16.99 0.16
CA ARG A 73 -8.11 -16.06 0.91
C ARG A 73 -6.84 -16.72 1.41
N ASN A 74 -6.97 -17.92 1.98
CA ASN A 74 -5.81 -18.65 2.49
C ASN A 74 -4.82 -18.99 1.39
N GLN A 75 -5.30 -19.37 0.21
CA GLN A 75 -4.44 -19.69 -0.92
C GLN A 75 -3.69 -18.45 -1.42
N ILE A 76 -4.38 -17.33 -1.55
CA ILE A 76 -3.77 -16.06 -1.96
C ILE A 76 -2.68 -15.65 -0.97
N MET A 77 -3.00 -15.72 0.30
CA MET A 77 -2.04 -15.37 1.37
C MET A 77 -0.81 -16.26 1.33
N GLN A 78 -1.00 -17.56 1.12
CA GLN A 78 0.11 -18.49 1.04
C GLN A 78 0.99 -18.18 -0.17
N ASN A 79 0.39 -17.90 -1.32
CA ASN A 79 1.12 -17.53 -2.53
C ASN A 79 1.94 -16.26 -2.33
N PHE A 80 1.39 -15.30 -1.58
CA PHE A 80 2.10 -14.06 -1.29
C PHE A 80 3.27 -14.31 -0.34
N ARG A 81 3.07 -15.10 0.70
CA ARG A 81 4.14 -15.47 1.64
C ARG A 81 5.24 -16.27 0.95
N ASP A 82 4.87 -17.13 0.01
CA ASP A 82 5.83 -17.96 -0.72
C ASP A 82 6.58 -17.23 -1.83
N GLY A 83 6.26 -15.97 -2.06
CA GLY A 83 6.91 -15.19 -3.10
C GLY A 83 6.39 -15.45 -4.52
N LYS A 84 5.27 -16.16 -4.64
CA LYS A 84 4.63 -16.40 -5.94
C LYS A 84 3.87 -15.17 -6.44
N LEU A 85 3.52 -14.27 -5.53
CA LEU A 85 2.88 -13.00 -5.84
C LEU A 85 3.81 -11.87 -5.39
N ALA A 86 4.03 -10.92 -6.27
CA ALA A 86 4.80 -9.72 -5.94
C ALA A 86 3.91 -8.65 -5.31
N ILE A 87 2.64 -8.60 -5.71
CA ILE A 87 1.71 -7.55 -5.29
C ILE A 87 0.44 -8.17 -4.75
N LEU A 88 0.03 -7.71 -3.58
CA LEU A 88 -1.26 -8.04 -3.00
C LEU A 88 -2.07 -6.76 -2.89
N VAL A 89 -3.19 -6.68 -3.61
CA VAL A 89 -4.09 -5.53 -3.56
C VAL A 89 -5.23 -5.87 -2.62
N ALA A 90 -5.52 -5.02 -1.65
CA ALA A 90 -6.50 -5.34 -0.61
C ALA A 90 -7.31 -4.13 -0.18
N THR A 91 -8.49 -4.40 0.38
CA THR A 91 -9.24 -3.39 1.14
C THR A 91 -8.79 -3.48 2.60
N ASP A 92 -9.03 -2.41 3.37
CA ASP A 92 -8.68 -2.41 4.79
C ASP A 92 -9.41 -3.51 5.56
N VAL A 93 -10.70 -3.72 5.26
CA VAL A 93 -11.50 -4.73 5.94
C VAL A 93 -10.96 -6.14 5.66
N ALA A 94 -10.62 -6.41 4.40
CA ALA A 94 -10.09 -7.72 4.02
C ALA A 94 -8.70 -7.97 4.61
N ALA A 95 -7.90 -6.93 4.78
CA ALA A 95 -6.56 -7.04 5.36
C ALA A 95 -6.57 -7.19 6.88
N ARG A 96 -7.69 -6.88 7.52
CA ARG A 96 -7.81 -6.98 8.97
C ARG A 96 -7.71 -8.44 9.41
N GLY A 97 -6.92 -8.69 10.44
CA GLY A 97 -6.75 -10.06 10.97
C GLY A 97 -5.87 -10.96 10.14
N ILE A 98 -5.24 -10.45 9.08
CA ILE A 98 -4.32 -11.22 8.26
C ILE A 98 -2.90 -11.02 8.78
N ASP A 99 -2.16 -12.11 8.85
CA ASP A 99 -0.75 -12.08 9.25
C ASP A 99 0.13 -11.84 8.02
N VAL A 100 0.17 -10.59 7.57
CA VAL A 100 1.11 -10.13 6.55
C VAL A 100 1.92 -8.99 7.13
N SER A 101 3.21 -9.19 7.18
CA SER A 101 4.14 -8.19 7.66
C SER A 101 5.41 -8.28 6.82
N ASP A 102 6.31 -7.32 7.02
CA ASP A 102 7.63 -7.30 6.35
C ASP A 102 7.54 -7.21 4.84
N VAL A 103 6.50 -6.53 4.32
CA VAL A 103 6.51 -6.18 2.91
C VAL A 103 7.54 -5.07 2.68
N ASP A 104 8.09 -5.02 1.48
CA ASP A 104 9.09 -4.01 1.12
C ASP A 104 8.48 -2.62 1.11
N ALA A 105 7.25 -2.53 0.62
CA ALA A 105 6.55 -1.25 0.54
C ALA A 105 5.05 -1.42 0.69
N VAL A 106 4.41 -0.40 1.25
CA VAL A 106 2.95 -0.27 1.30
C VAL A 106 2.57 0.92 0.44
N ILE A 107 1.61 0.70 -0.44
CA ILE A 107 1.07 1.77 -1.28
C ILE A 107 -0.36 2.04 -0.87
N ASN A 108 -0.62 3.26 -0.41
CA ASN A 108 -1.99 3.73 -0.19
C ASN A 108 -2.45 4.30 -1.53
N TYR A 109 -3.01 3.42 -2.37
CA TYR A 109 -3.44 3.81 -3.72
C TYR A 109 -4.62 4.77 -3.65
N ASP A 110 -5.50 4.54 -2.68
CA ASP A 110 -6.58 5.45 -2.32
C ASP A 110 -6.32 6.01 -0.93
N VAL A 111 -6.63 7.28 -0.71
CA VAL A 111 -6.50 7.89 0.60
C VAL A 111 -7.43 7.16 1.59
N PRO A 112 -6.93 6.75 2.76
CA PRO A 112 -7.77 6.07 3.73
C PRO A 112 -8.99 6.90 4.12
N SER A 113 -10.17 6.26 4.16
CA SER A 113 -11.40 6.93 4.58
C SER A 113 -11.40 7.24 6.08
N GLU A 114 -10.68 6.42 6.86
CA GLU A 114 -10.53 6.61 8.30
C GLU A 114 -9.07 6.78 8.66
N ASN A 115 -8.79 7.67 9.59
CA ASN A 115 -7.40 8.00 9.96
C ASN A 115 -6.62 6.80 10.47
N GLU A 116 -7.27 5.96 11.28
CA GLU A 116 -6.60 4.78 11.85
C GLU A 116 -6.21 3.76 10.80
N HIS A 117 -6.89 3.74 9.65
CA HIS A 117 -6.52 2.85 8.54
C HIS A 117 -5.12 3.17 8.03
N TYR A 118 -4.74 4.45 8.01
CA TYR A 118 -3.39 4.83 7.57
C TYR A 118 -2.32 4.14 8.43
N THR A 119 -2.47 4.24 9.75
CA THR A 119 -1.53 3.63 10.68
C THR A 119 -1.46 2.10 10.50
N HIS A 120 -2.62 1.46 10.36
CA HIS A 120 -2.68 0.00 10.16
C HIS A 120 -2.09 -0.42 8.83
N ARG A 121 -2.32 0.36 7.76
CA ARG A 121 -1.76 0.06 6.44
C ARG A 121 -0.24 0.12 6.46
N ILE A 122 0.33 1.22 6.93
CA ILE A 122 1.79 1.38 6.90
C ILE A 122 2.49 0.42 7.85
N GLY A 123 1.78 -0.06 8.88
CA GLY A 123 2.32 -1.04 9.83
C GLY A 123 2.61 -2.41 9.23
N ARG A 124 2.30 -2.63 7.94
CA ARG A 124 2.63 -3.88 7.24
C ARG A 124 4.06 -3.92 6.74
N THR A 125 4.79 -2.82 6.85
CA THR A 125 6.18 -2.74 6.44
C THR A 125 7.04 -2.30 7.63
N GLY A 126 8.36 -2.37 7.50
CA GLY A 126 9.30 -1.94 8.55
C GLY A 126 9.34 -2.83 9.77
N ARG A 127 8.87 -4.07 9.67
CA ARG A 127 8.86 -5.03 10.79
C ARG A 127 10.21 -5.74 10.90
N ALA A 128 10.40 -6.47 12.01
CA ALA A 128 11.58 -7.31 12.24
C ALA A 128 12.88 -6.54 12.06
N LYS A 129 12.92 -5.27 12.47
CA LYS A 129 14.09 -4.38 12.39
C LYS A 129 14.49 -4.00 10.97
N LYS A 130 13.68 -4.32 9.97
CA LYS A 130 13.90 -3.90 8.60
C LYS A 130 13.37 -2.49 8.40
N GLU A 131 13.97 -1.76 7.49
CA GLU A 131 13.44 -0.47 7.07
C GLU A 131 12.28 -0.71 6.13
N GLY A 132 11.16 -0.02 6.36
CA GLY A 132 10.00 -0.09 5.53
C GLY A 132 9.74 1.20 4.79
N VAL A 133 8.91 1.14 3.77
CA VAL A 133 8.56 2.32 2.96
C VAL A 133 7.07 2.33 2.74
N SER A 134 6.47 3.51 2.83
CA SER A 134 5.06 3.69 2.45
C SER A 134 4.91 4.90 1.54
N TYR A 135 3.95 4.79 0.62
CA TYR A 135 3.58 5.88 -0.29
C TYR A 135 2.10 6.17 -0.12
N LEU A 136 1.77 7.44 0.00
CA LEU A 136 0.39 7.89 0.05
C LEU A 136 0.09 8.65 -1.24
N PHE A 137 -0.71 8.04 -2.10
CA PHE A 137 -1.14 8.66 -3.35
C PHE A 137 -2.36 9.53 -3.09
N TYR A 138 -2.41 10.69 -3.69
CA TYR A 138 -3.58 11.55 -3.59
C TYR A 138 -3.69 12.44 -4.82
N VAL A 139 -4.92 12.83 -5.15
CA VAL A 139 -5.16 13.82 -6.21
C VAL A 139 -5.26 15.21 -5.57
N PRO A 140 -5.07 16.29 -6.34
CA PRO A 140 -5.07 17.64 -5.77
C PRO A 140 -6.29 17.96 -4.91
N GLU A 141 -7.46 17.44 -5.26
CA GLU A 141 -8.70 17.66 -4.52
C GLU A 141 -8.67 17.06 -3.12
N GLU A 142 -7.80 16.08 -2.90
CA GLU A 142 -7.66 15.38 -1.62
C GLU A 142 -6.57 15.98 -0.72
N LYS A 143 -5.90 17.02 -1.16
CA LYS A 143 -4.74 17.56 -0.44
C LYS A 143 -5.08 17.97 1.01
N LYS A 144 -6.21 18.65 1.20
CA LYS A 144 -6.62 19.05 2.55
C LYS A 144 -6.91 17.84 3.43
N ARG A 145 -7.55 16.83 2.87
CA ARG A 145 -7.83 15.58 3.58
C ARG A 145 -6.54 14.88 3.99
N VAL A 146 -5.57 14.83 3.10
CA VAL A 146 -4.26 14.21 3.39
C VAL A 146 -3.54 14.98 4.50
N GLN A 147 -3.54 16.30 4.44
CA GLN A 147 -2.91 17.12 5.48
C GLN A 147 -3.55 16.87 6.85
N GLU A 148 -4.88 16.79 6.89
CA GLU A 148 -5.61 16.50 8.12
C GLU A 148 -5.30 15.09 8.62
N LEU A 149 -5.29 14.10 7.72
CA LEU A 149 -4.95 12.72 8.05
C LEU A 149 -3.57 12.63 8.70
N LEU A 150 -2.58 13.27 8.09
CA LEU A 150 -1.21 13.24 8.61
C LEU A 150 -1.11 13.96 9.95
N ARG A 151 -1.82 15.06 10.11
CA ARG A 151 -1.84 15.80 11.39
C ARG A 151 -2.47 14.97 12.51
N LEU A 152 -3.63 14.36 12.23
CA LEU A 152 -4.37 13.60 13.24
C LEU A 152 -3.68 12.28 13.61
N THR A 153 -2.90 11.72 12.71
CA THR A 153 -2.11 10.51 12.99
C THR A 153 -0.67 10.83 13.42
N ARG A 154 -0.33 12.12 13.56
CA ARG A 154 0.98 12.60 13.99
C ARG A 154 2.10 12.21 13.03
N ASN A 155 1.83 12.27 11.74
CA ASN A 155 2.79 11.92 10.71
C ASN A 155 3.21 13.11 9.83
N THR A 156 2.76 14.32 10.12
CA THR A 156 3.05 15.50 9.29
C THR A 156 4.54 15.68 9.04
N ASP A 157 5.36 15.57 10.09
CA ASP A 157 6.81 15.78 9.98
C ASP A 157 7.54 14.54 9.48
N LEU A 158 6.85 13.40 9.41
CA LEU A 158 7.45 12.12 9.00
C LEU A 158 7.17 11.78 7.54
N CYS A 159 6.16 12.40 6.94
CA CYS A 159 5.75 12.09 5.58
C CYS A 159 6.28 13.16 4.64
N THR A 160 7.13 12.74 3.70
CA THR A 160 7.84 13.64 2.80
C THR A 160 7.16 13.66 1.43
N PRO A 161 6.84 14.85 0.89
CA PRO A 161 6.36 14.93 -0.48
C PRO A 161 7.43 14.45 -1.45
N VAL A 162 7.03 13.66 -2.43
CA VAL A 162 7.93 13.22 -3.49
C VAL A 162 7.32 13.55 -4.83
N HIS A 163 8.18 13.66 -5.81
CA HIS A 163 7.79 13.94 -7.18
C HIS A 163 8.62 13.05 -8.09
N PHE A 164 7.96 12.28 -8.94
CA PHE A 164 8.64 11.43 -9.90
C PHE A 164 8.54 12.04 -11.28
N ASP A 165 9.66 12.19 -11.93
CA ASP A 165 9.74 12.68 -13.28
C ASP A 165 10.04 11.51 -14.21
N PHE A 166 8.99 10.95 -14.78
CA PHE A 166 9.08 9.79 -15.64
C PHE A 166 9.03 10.23 -17.10
N ASN A 167 10.14 10.59 -17.63
CA ASN A 167 10.25 10.98 -19.04
C ASN A 167 10.71 9.81 -19.91
#